data_21401e757d9996fea43812a89dca28bf
#
_entry.id   21401e757d9996fea43812a89dca28bf
#
_cell.length_a   1.000
_cell.length_b   1.000
_cell.length_c   1.000
_cell.angle_alpha   90.00
_cell.angle_beta   90.00
_cell.angle_gamma   90.00
#
_symmetry.space_group_name_H-M   'P 1'
#
loop_
_entity.id
_entity.type
_entity.pdbx_description
1 polymer ?
#
loop_
_entity_poly.entity_id
_entity_poly.type
_entity_poly.pdbx_seq_one_letter_code
_entity_poly.pdbx_strand_id
1 'polypeptide(L)'
;EGATKLIEGGADLISQHADSMGAPTECQNNGVPFVFYNGTAKEACPDTYIIASYINWAPYMIYSMQATMNGETIDADWVGTLENGGVALKDLNEAVAAEGTAAKLEEVKAALLDGSLKVFDTATFTVGGETLTSYMADVDDMGDFVPETEAIADGYFHESEYRSAPYFDMFIDGITNLDA
;
A
#
# COMPACT_ATOMS: atom_id res chain seq x y z
N GLU A 1 2.52 16.02 14.61
CA GLU A 1 2.14 17.25 13.87
C GLU A 1 1.29 16.93 12.65
N GLY A 2 1.73 16.09 11.68
CA GLY A 2 0.94 15.74 10.50
C GLY A 2 -0.40 15.08 10.85
N ALA A 3 -0.40 14.05 11.70
CA ALA A 3 -1.63 13.41 12.15
C ALA A 3 -2.59 14.37 12.88
N THR A 4 -2.05 15.26 13.69
CA THR A 4 -2.84 16.30 14.40
C THR A 4 -3.56 17.20 13.39
N LYS A 5 -2.83 17.70 12.37
CA LYS A 5 -3.43 18.55 11.32
C LYS A 5 -4.51 17.82 10.51
N LEU A 6 -4.28 16.54 10.19
CA LEU A 6 -5.27 15.72 9.47
C LEU A 6 -6.54 15.54 10.30
N ILE A 7 -6.40 15.21 11.58
CA ILE A 7 -7.52 15.01 12.51
C ILE A 7 -8.29 16.32 12.71
N GLU A 8 -7.60 17.47 12.93
CA GLU A 8 -8.21 18.79 13.00
C GLU A 8 -8.93 19.18 11.70
N GLY A 9 -8.42 18.70 10.56
CA GLY A 9 -9.03 18.85 9.23
C GLY A 9 -10.22 17.93 8.98
N GLY A 10 -10.56 17.04 9.93
CA GLY A 10 -11.73 16.16 9.86
C GLY A 10 -11.45 14.76 9.29
N ALA A 11 -10.19 14.33 9.26
CA ALA A 11 -9.88 12.95 8.89
C ALA A 11 -10.46 11.96 9.93
N ASP A 12 -11.20 10.99 9.46
CA ASP A 12 -11.87 9.95 10.25
C ASP A 12 -11.13 8.60 10.23
N LEU A 13 -10.00 8.53 9.53
CA LEU A 13 -9.05 7.44 9.53
C LEU A 13 -7.65 7.98 9.19
N ILE A 14 -6.63 7.50 9.88
CA ILE A 14 -5.24 7.81 9.57
C ILE A 14 -4.53 6.54 9.12
N SER A 15 -3.84 6.62 7.99
CA SER A 15 -2.91 5.61 7.51
C SER A 15 -1.49 6.17 7.55
N GLN A 16 -0.51 5.38 7.97
CA GLN A 16 0.87 5.82 8.06
C GLN A 16 1.81 4.79 7.44
N HIS A 17 2.81 5.28 6.71
CA HIS A 17 3.91 4.49 6.19
C HIS A 17 5.22 4.65 7.00
N ALA A 18 5.38 5.76 7.74
CA ALA A 18 6.56 6.04 8.53
C ALA A 18 6.67 5.19 9.81
N ASP A 19 7.90 4.88 10.22
CA ASP A 19 8.23 4.01 11.37
C ASP A 19 8.18 4.77 12.72
N SER A 20 7.21 5.63 12.94
CA SER A 20 7.10 6.39 14.18
C SER A 20 5.80 6.11 14.92
N MET A 21 5.83 6.24 16.26
CA MET A 21 4.64 6.09 17.11
C MET A 21 3.88 7.40 17.32
N GLY A 22 4.27 8.48 16.64
CA GLY A 22 3.62 9.79 16.80
C GLY A 22 2.18 9.81 16.30
N ALA A 23 1.93 9.33 15.09
CA ALA A 23 0.56 9.27 14.55
C ALA A 23 -0.33 8.25 15.28
N PRO A 24 0.12 7.00 15.57
CA PRO A 24 -0.66 6.08 16.40
C PRO A 24 -1.09 6.67 17.75
N THR A 25 -0.15 7.31 18.45
CA THR A 25 -0.44 7.95 19.75
C THR A 25 -1.47 9.07 19.62
N GLU A 26 -1.35 9.89 18.58
CA GLU A 26 -2.31 10.97 18.31
C GLU A 26 -3.70 10.42 17.97
N CYS A 27 -3.76 9.35 17.19
CA CYS A 27 -5.01 8.64 16.89
C CYS A 27 -5.66 8.09 18.16
N GLN A 28 -4.87 7.47 19.04
CA GLN A 28 -5.36 6.99 20.35
C GLN A 28 -5.96 8.12 21.19
N ASN A 29 -5.27 9.26 21.26
CA ASN A 29 -5.70 10.40 22.06
C ASN A 29 -7.00 11.05 21.56
N ASN A 30 -7.25 10.95 20.25
CA ASN A 30 -8.42 11.59 19.60
C ASN A 30 -9.51 10.59 19.20
N GLY A 31 -9.33 9.29 19.44
CA GLY A 31 -10.31 8.25 19.09
C GLY A 31 -10.46 8.04 17.58
N VAL A 32 -9.43 8.35 16.78
CA VAL A 32 -9.46 8.20 15.32
C VAL A 32 -8.88 6.86 14.91
N PRO A 33 -9.58 6.05 14.09
CA PRO A 33 -9.09 4.79 13.57
C PRO A 33 -7.73 4.90 12.88
N PHE A 34 -6.89 3.88 13.06
CA PHE A 34 -5.52 3.87 12.56
C PHE A 34 -5.16 2.57 11.83
N VAL A 35 -4.56 2.71 10.65
CA VAL A 35 -3.99 1.62 9.86
C VAL A 35 -2.48 1.82 9.72
N PHE A 36 -1.72 0.76 9.96
CA PHE A 36 -0.26 0.81 9.96
C PHE A 36 0.36 0.07 8.78
N TYR A 37 1.66 0.28 8.58
CA TYR A 37 2.48 -0.41 7.59
C TYR A 37 3.66 -1.10 8.26
N ASN A 38 3.94 -2.32 7.82
CA ASN A 38 5.13 -3.13 8.10
C ASN A 38 5.45 -3.37 9.58
N GLY A 39 4.52 -3.13 10.48
CA GLY A 39 4.69 -3.28 11.91
C GLY A 39 3.37 -3.53 12.63
N THR A 40 3.38 -3.29 13.93
CA THR A 40 2.16 -3.19 14.75
C THR A 40 2.25 -1.97 15.65
N ALA A 41 1.16 -1.23 15.75
CA ALA A 41 1.04 -0.10 16.67
C ALA A 41 0.06 -0.39 17.81
N LYS A 42 -0.34 -1.66 17.99
CA LYS A 42 -1.39 -2.08 18.91
C LYS A 42 -1.13 -1.69 20.37
N GLU A 43 0.14 -1.61 20.77
CA GLU A 43 0.51 -1.15 22.11
C GLU A 43 0.39 0.37 22.28
N ALA A 44 0.65 1.13 21.20
CA ALA A 44 0.57 2.60 21.22
C ALA A 44 -0.85 3.13 21.05
N CYS A 45 -1.70 2.38 20.34
CA CYS A 45 -3.08 2.78 20.07
C CYS A 45 -4.06 1.59 20.14
N PRO A 46 -4.22 0.96 21.34
CA PRO A 46 -5.01 -0.26 21.49
C PRO A 46 -6.48 -0.11 21.12
N ASP A 47 -7.04 1.09 21.30
CA ASP A 47 -8.46 1.37 21.07
C ASP A 47 -8.76 1.96 19.68
N THR A 48 -7.72 2.21 18.87
CA THR A 48 -7.89 2.82 17.54
C THR A 48 -7.14 2.06 16.43
N TYR A 49 -6.17 1.19 16.76
CA TYR A 49 -5.48 0.35 15.80
C TYR A 49 -6.43 -0.68 15.17
N ILE A 50 -6.51 -0.70 13.84
CA ILE A 50 -7.34 -1.65 13.10
C ILE A 50 -6.51 -2.81 12.58
N ILE A 51 -5.51 -2.56 11.73
CA ILE A 51 -4.75 -3.58 10.99
C ILE A 51 -3.45 -2.98 10.43
N ALA A 52 -2.53 -3.84 10.01
CA ALA A 52 -1.38 -3.43 9.20
C ALA A 52 -1.23 -4.30 7.95
N SER A 53 -0.80 -3.66 6.85
CA SER A 53 -0.14 -4.36 5.76
C SER A 53 1.34 -4.54 6.09
N TYR A 54 1.96 -5.64 5.63
CA TYR A 54 3.37 -5.88 5.91
C TYR A 54 4.06 -6.70 4.82
N ILE A 55 5.38 -6.55 4.74
CA ILE A 55 6.25 -7.37 3.92
C ILE A 55 6.62 -8.62 4.72
N ASN A 56 6.27 -9.79 4.17
CA ASN A 56 6.65 -11.09 4.74
C ASN A 56 7.90 -11.61 4.02
N TRP A 57 9.03 -11.52 4.67
CA TRP A 57 10.31 -11.95 4.11
C TRP A 57 10.49 -13.48 4.07
N ALA A 58 9.67 -14.25 4.77
CA ALA A 58 9.85 -15.70 4.89
C ALA A 58 9.82 -16.44 3.54
N PRO A 59 8.91 -16.16 2.59
CA PRO A 59 8.93 -16.82 1.29
C PRO A 59 10.23 -16.59 0.52
N TYR A 60 10.73 -15.35 0.49
CA TYR A 60 12.00 -15.03 -0.17
C TYR A 60 13.20 -15.71 0.51
N MET A 61 13.25 -15.69 1.84
CA MET A 61 14.35 -16.34 2.58
C MET A 61 14.36 -17.86 2.35
N ILE A 62 13.19 -18.49 2.31
CA ILE A 62 13.06 -19.92 2.01
C ILE A 62 13.54 -20.18 0.58
N TYR A 63 13.07 -19.41 -0.40
CA TYR A 63 13.47 -19.52 -1.80
C TYR A 63 15.00 -19.39 -1.95
N SER A 64 15.59 -18.33 -1.42
CA SER A 64 17.02 -18.05 -1.56
C SER A 64 17.91 -19.11 -0.90
N MET A 65 17.48 -19.64 0.26
CA MET A 65 18.18 -20.73 0.92
C MET A 65 18.09 -22.04 0.12
N GLN A 66 16.92 -22.38 -0.40
CA GLN A 66 16.74 -23.56 -1.24
C GLN A 66 17.57 -23.50 -2.52
N ALA A 67 17.55 -22.38 -3.22
CA ALA A 67 18.39 -22.17 -4.41
C ALA A 67 19.87 -22.34 -4.10
N THR A 68 20.33 -21.74 -2.99
CA THR A 68 21.73 -21.90 -2.54
C THR A 68 22.09 -23.34 -2.22
N MET A 69 21.23 -24.06 -1.51
CA MET A 69 21.45 -25.48 -1.17
C MET A 69 21.48 -26.38 -2.40
N ASN A 70 20.72 -26.06 -3.43
CA ASN A 70 20.66 -26.78 -4.70
C ASN A 70 21.81 -26.40 -5.66
N GLY A 71 22.58 -25.36 -5.36
CA GLY A 71 23.60 -24.81 -6.28
C GLY A 71 22.99 -24.03 -7.46
N GLU A 72 21.77 -23.57 -7.30
CA GLU A 72 21.04 -22.74 -8.27
C GLU A 72 21.39 -21.26 -8.09
N THR A 73 21.25 -20.47 -9.15
CA THR A 73 21.38 -19.01 -9.07
C THR A 73 20.10 -18.42 -8.50
N ILE A 74 20.22 -17.54 -7.51
CA ILE A 74 19.11 -16.75 -7.01
C ILE A 74 18.73 -15.73 -8.11
N ASP A 75 17.44 -15.59 -8.40
CA ASP A 75 16.95 -14.63 -9.37
C ASP A 75 17.38 -13.21 -9.00
N ALA A 76 17.74 -12.43 -10.01
CA ALA A 76 18.15 -11.04 -9.81
C ALA A 76 16.99 -10.15 -9.35
N ASP A 77 15.77 -10.53 -9.72
CA ASP A 77 14.53 -9.87 -9.32
C ASP A 77 13.55 -10.90 -8.77
N TRP A 78 13.02 -10.63 -7.56
CA TRP A 78 12.00 -11.43 -6.90
C TRP A 78 10.93 -10.52 -6.31
N VAL A 79 9.71 -10.68 -6.79
CA VAL A 79 8.59 -9.83 -6.37
C VAL A 79 7.72 -10.56 -5.34
N GLY A 80 7.55 -9.94 -4.17
CA GLY A 80 6.60 -10.36 -3.15
C GLY A 80 5.19 -9.96 -3.53
N THR A 81 4.27 -10.93 -3.56
CA THR A 81 2.86 -10.72 -3.90
C THR A 81 1.94 -11.31 -2.83
N LEU A 82 0.64 -11.02 -2.92
CA LEU A 82 -0.38 -11.71 -2.12
C LEU A 82 -0.42 -13.20 -2.42
N GLU A 83 -0.16 -13.62 -3.68
CA GLU A 83 -0.19 -14.99 -4.11
C GLU A 83 0.94 -15.83 -3.50
N ASN A 84 2.17 -15.31 -3.53
CA ASN A 84 3.32 -16.01 -2.96
C ASN A 84 3.52 -15.75 -1.47
N GLY A 85 2.65 -14.93 -0.86
CA GLY A 85 2.68 -14.59 0.55
C GLY A 85 3.78 -13.62 0.95
N GLY A 86 4.46 -12.97 0.01
CA GLY A 86 5.47 -11.93 0.26
C GLY A 86 4.86 -10.62 0.74
N VAL A 87 3.57 -10.39 0.46
CA VAL A 87 2.77 -9.29 1.01
C VAL A 87 1.57 -9.87 1.74
N ALA A 88 1.24 -9.36 2.91
CA ALA A 88 0.14 -9.85 3.72
C ALA A 88 -0.47 -8.77 4.63
N LEU A 89 -1.62 -9.09 5.20
CA LEU A 89 -2.22 -8.33 6.29
C LEU A 89 -1.95 -9.04 7.62
N LYS A 90 -1.79 -8.29 8.70
CA LYS A 90 -1.58 -8.87 10.03
C LYS A 90 -2.27 -8.09 11.14
N ASP A 91 -2.47 -8.79 12.25
CA ASP A 91 -2.90 -8.21 13.52
C ASP A 91 -4.24 -7.46 13.47
N LEU A 92 -5.23 -7.96 12.70
CA LEU A 92 -6.57 -7.39 12.72
C LEU A 92 -7.08 -7.30 14.17
N ASN A 93 -7.44 -6.10 14.59
CA ASN A 93 -8.01 -5.83 15.91
C ASN A 93 -9.54 -5.85 15.82
N GLU A 94 -10.12 -7.03 15.95
CA GLU A 94 -11.58 -7.22 15.87
C GLU A 94 -12.38 -6.45 16.93
N ALA A 95 -11.73 -6.05 18.03
CA ALA A 95 -12.37 -5.24 19.07
C ALA A 95 -12.60 -3.78 18.65
N VAL A 96 -11.84 -3.30 17.66
CA VAL A 96 -11.87 -1.92 17.15
C VAL A 96 -12.46 -1.86 15.75
N ALA A 97 -12.16 -2.86 14.91
CA ALA A 97 -12.67 -2.93 13.56
C ALA A 97 -14.19 -3.01 13.53
N ALA A 98 -14.81 -2.35 12.56
CA ALA A 98 -16.25 -2.44 12.35
C ALA A 98 -16.71 -3.88 12.09
N GLU A 99 -17.94 -4.19 12.44
CA GLU A 99 -18.54 -5.50 12.15
C GLU A 99 -18.47 -5.79 10.63
N GLY A 100 -18.06 -7.00 10.28
CA GLY A 100 -17.92 -7.43 8.89
C GLY A 100 -16.55 -7.10 8.25
N THR A 101 -15.67 -6.35 8.91
CA THR A 101 -14.34 -5.99 8.37
C THR A 101 -13.54 -7.22 7.95
N ALA A 102 -13.46 -8.26 8.78
CA ALA A 102 -12.72 -9.48 8.45
C ALA A 102 -13.24 -10.15 7.15
N ALA A 103 -14.55 -10.28 7.02
CA ALA A 103 -15.18 -10.86 5.83
C ALA A 103 -14.92 -10.00 4.58
N LYS A 104 -14.99 -8.68 4.72
CA LYS A 104 -14.70 -7.74 3.61
C LYS A 104 -13.24 -7.77 3.18
N LEU A 105 -12.30 -7.92 4.11
CA LEU A 105 -10.88 -8.08 3.80
C LEU A 105 -10.62 -9.35 2.98
N GLU A 106 -11.25 -10.48 3.32
CA GLU A 106 -11.12 -11.72 2.54
C GLU A 106 -11.77 -11.62 1.15
N GLU A 107 -12.92 -10.95 1.04
CA GLU A 107 -13.56 -10.67 -0.26
C GLU A 107 -12.63 -9.84 -1.17
N VAL A 108 -12.10 -8.73 -0.65
CA VAL A 108 -11.21 -7.84 -1.41
C VAL A 108 -9.91 -8.56 -1.79
N LYS A 109 -9.33 -9.34 -0.87
CA LYS A 109 -8.14 -10.14 -1.14
C LYS A 109 -8.39 -11.16 -2.26
N ALA A 110 -9.53 -11.85 -2.24
CA ALA A 110 -9.90 -12.78 -3.30
C ALA A 110 -10.03 -12.07 -4.66
N ALA A 111 -10.67 -10.89 -4.70
CA ALA A 111 -10.83 -10.10 -5.91
C ALA A 111 -9.51 -9.54 -6.46
N LEU A 112 -8.55 -9.21 -5.60
CA LEU A 112 -7.18 -8.85 -6.01
C LEU A 112 -6.45 -10.06 -6.61
N LEU A 113 -6.59 -11.24 -5.99
CA LEU A 113 -5.93 -12.48 -6.44
C LEU A 113 -6.48 -12.99 -7.77
N ASP A 114 -7.78 -12.90 -8.00
CA ASP A 114 -8.40 -13.32 -9.25
C ASP A 114 -8.36 -12.23 -10.35
N GLY A 115 -7.87 -11.03 -10.03
CA GLY A 115 -7.70 -9.91 -10.94
C GLY A 115 -8.99 -9.16 -11.30
N SER A 116 -10.10 -9.48 -10.65
CA SER A 116 -11.38 -8.78 -10.86
C SER A 116 -11.40 -7.37 -10.22
N LEU A 117 -10.52 -7.12 -9.26
CA LEU A 117 -10.31 -5.81 -8.67
C LEU A 117 -8.92 -5.29 -9.05
N LYS A 118 -8.87 -4.10 -9.64
CA LYS A 118 -7.64 -3.34 -9.88
C LYS A 118 -7.58 -2.17 -8.90
N VAL A 119 -6.45 -1.99 -8.22
CA VAL A 119 -6.29 -0.92 -7.21
C VAL A 119 -6.42 0.46 -7.86
N PHE A 120 -5.80 0.62 -9.02
CA PHE A 120 -5.78 1.88 -9.76
C PHE A 120 -6.55 1.78 -11.09
N ASP A 121 -7.82 1.35 -11.00
CA ASP A 121 -8.75 1.39 -12.14
C ASP A 121 -9.00 2.85 -12.52
N THR A 122 -8.62 3.23 -13.74
CA THR A 122 -8.70 4.61 -14.24
C THR A 122 -10.13 5.13 -14.38
N ALA A 123 -11.14 4.26 -14.33
CA ALA A 123 -12.53 4.68 -14.26
C ALA A 123 -12.96 5.19 -12.88
N THR A 124 -12.15 4.97 -11.84
CA THR A 124 -12.50 5.30 -10.45
C THR A 124 -11.89 6.62 -9.96
N PHE A 125 -11.01 7.24 -10.73
CA PHE A 125 -10.39 8.52 -10.35
C PHE A 125 -10.18 9.41 -11.58
N THR A 126 -9.90 10.69 -11.32
CA THR A 126 -9.53 11.68 -12.34
C THR A 126 -8.28 12.45 -11.93
N VAL A 127 -7.62 13.06 -12.89
CA VAL A 127 -6.51 13.98 -12.69
C VAL A 127 -6.83 15.27 -13.47
N GLY A 128 -6.98 16.39 -12.78
CA GLY A 128 -7.39 17.66 -13.38
C GLY A 128 -8.78 17.59 -14.05
N GLY A 129 -9.68 16.76 -13.53
CA GLY A 129 -11.04 16.57 -14.05
C GLY A 129 -11.15 15.56 -15.19
N GLU A 130 -10.05 14.98 -15.66
CA GLU A 130 -10.02 14.06 -16.79
C GLU A 130 -9.65 12.65 -16.36
N THR A 131 -10.28 11.64 -16.99
CA THR A 131 -9.88 10.24 -16.84
C THR A 131 -8.56 10.00 -17.59
N LEU A 132 -7.57 9.44 -16.92
CA LEU A 132 -6.30 9.12 -17.55
C LEU A 132 -6.46 7.93 -18.50
N THR A 133 -6.01 8.09 -19.73
CA THR A 133 -5.96 7.05 -20.76
C THR A 133 -4.55 6.69 -21.17
N SER A 134 -3.54 7.46 -20.73
CA SER A 134 -2.12 7.26 -20.97
C SER A 134 -1.33 7.98 -19.89
N TYR A 135 -0.23 7.36 -19.46
CA TYR A 135 0.74 7.95 -18.55
C TYR A 135 2.11 7.35 -18.85
N MET A 136 2.98 8.16 -19.42
CA MET A 136 4.38 7.77 -19.67
C MET A 136 5.19 7.92 -18.39
N ALA A 137 5.74 6.84 -17.90
CA ALA A 137 6.52 6.77 -16.67
C ALA A 137 8.00 6.49 -16.95
N ASP A 138 8.86 7.01 -16.09
CA ASP A 138 10.25 6.62 -15.96
C ASP A 138 10.33 5.43 -15.00
N VAL A 139 10.67 4.25 -15.52
CA VAL A 139 10.67 3.01 -14.75
C VAL A 139 11.99 2.25 -14.77
N ASP A 140 12.91 2.59 -15.67
CA ASP A 140 14.11 1.81 -15.92
C ASP A 140 15.29 2.20 -15.01
N ASP A 141 15.44 3.46 -14.68
CA ASP A 141 16.45 3.93 -13.74
C ASP A 141 16.01 5.19 -12.96
N MET A 142 16.91 5.73 -12.16
CA MET A 142 16.67 6.93 -11.36
C MET A 142 17.58 8.09 -11.78
N GLY A 143 18.25 7.97 -12.92
CA GLY A 143 19.31 8.87 -13.32
C GLY A 143 18.87 10.09 -14.12
N ASP A 144 18.08 9.92 -15.13
CA ASP A 144 17.80 10.97 -16.11
C ASP A 144 16.32 11.41 -16.19
N PHE A 145 15.39 10.69 -15.58
CA PHE A 145 13.95 10.99 -15.57
C PHE A 145 13.33 11.15 -16.95
N VAL A 146 13.66 10.24 -17.85
CA VAL A 146 13.07 10.19 -19.19
C VAL A 146 11.86 9.25 -19.19
N PRO A 147 10.62 9.75 -19.32
CA PRO A 147 9.44 8.90 -19.40
C PRO A 147 9.47 8.02 -20.65
N GLU A 148 9.67 6.70 -20.50
CA GLU A 148 9.85 5.77 -21.61
C GLU A 148 8.80 4.65 -21.66
N THR A 149 8.07 4.44 -20.58
CA THR A 149 7.14 3.31 -20.44
C THR A 149 5.70 3.76 -20.25
N GLU A 150 4.78 3.28 -21.10
CA GLU A 150 3.34 3.50 -20.88
C GLU A 150 2.88 2.67 -19.68
N ALA A 151 2.41 3.34 -18.65
CA ALA A 151 2.00 2.72 -17.40
C ALA A 151 0.48 2.50 -17.27
N ILE A 152 -0.32 2.98 -18.25
CA ILE A 152 -1.77 2.71 -18.29
C ILE A 152 -2.07 1.76 -19.44
N ALA A 153 -2.60 0.59 -19.11
CA ALA A 153 -3.10 -0.39 -20.06
C ALA A 153 -4.32 -1.09 -19.47
N ASP A 154 -5.15 -1.68 -20.32
CA ASP A 154 -6.32 -2.48 -19.91
C ASP A 154 -7.25 -1.76 -18.90
N GLY A 155 -7.25 -0.42 -18.91
CA GLY A 155 -8.12 0.40 -18.07
C GLY A 155 -7.62 0.62 -16.64
N TYR A 156 -6.37 0.29 -16.32
CA TYR A 156 -5.80 0.57 -15.01
C TYR A 156 -4.33 1.02 -15.11
N PHE A 157 -3.85 1.66 -14.04
CA PHE A 157 -2.45 2.04 -13.88
C PHE A 157 -1.67 0.87 -13.27
N HIS A 158 -0.60 0.43 -13.96
CA HIS A 158 0.22 -0.73 -13.62
C HIS A 158 1.25 -0.39 -12.54
N GLU A 159 0.77 -0.11 -11.34
CA GLU A 159 1.60 0.16 -10.17
C GLU A 159 2.44 -1.06 -9.79
N SER A 160 3.71 -0.84 -9.51
CA SER A 160 4.66 -1.86 -9.04
C SER A 160 4.95 -3.02 -10.00
N GLU A 161 4.51 -2.96 -11.27
CA GLU A 161 4.86 -3.98 -12.26
C GLU A 161 6.25 -3.78 -12.84
N TYR A 162 6.64 -2.52 -13.04
CA TYR A 162 7.89 -2.17 -13.72
C TYR A 162 9.04 -1.94 -12.75
N ARG A 163 8.78 -1.40 -11.59
CA ARG A 163 9.72 -1.27 -10.46
C ARG A 163 8.98 -1.13 -9.14
N SER A 164 9.66 -1.38 -8.02
CA SER A 164 9.09 -1.25 -6.67
C SER A 164 8.97 0.18 -6.16
N ALA A 165 9.75 1.13 -6.71
CA ALA A 165 9.66 2.53 -6.36
C ALA A 165 8.48 3.20 -7.06
N PRO A 166 7.83 4.20 -6.44
CA PRO A 166 6.76 4.95 -7.09
C PRO A 166 7.22 5.61 -8.40
N TYR A 167 6.37 5.58 -9.40
CA TYR A 167 6.57 6.27 -10.69
C TYR A 167 5.32 7.03 -11.15
N PHE A 168 4.35 7.25 -10.28
CA PHE A 168 3.20 8.14 -10.49
C PHE A 168 3.42 9.42 -9.69
N ASP A 169 3.56 10.56 -10.36
CA ASP A 169 3.92 11.86 -9.79
C ASP A 169 2.80 12.91 -9.90
N MET A 170 1.60 12.49 -10.29
CA MET A 170 0.43 13.38 -10.43
C MET A 170 -0.50 13.27 -9.23
N PHE A 171 -1.15 14.36 -8.86
CA PHE A 171 -2.18 14.33 -7.83
C PHE A 171 -3.52 13.89 -8.42
N ILE A 172 -4.07 12.83 -7.86
CA ILE A 172 -5.45 12.40 -8.12
C ILE A 172 -6.41 13.45 -7.54
N ASP A 173 -7.47 13.77 -8.27
CA ASP A 173 -8.48 14.73 -7.80
C ASP A 173 -9.10 14.26 -6.46
N GLY A 174 -9.27 15.19 -5.54
CA GLY A 174 -9.72 14.91 -4.18
C GLY A 174 -8.61 14.71 -3.16
N ILE A 175 -7.34 14.57 -3.60
CA ILE A 175 -6.18 14.55 -2.71
C ILE A 175 -5.77 16.00 -2.40
N THR A 176 -5.65 16.33 -1.12
CA THR A 176 -5.14 17.62 -0.65
C THR A 176 -3.80 17.42 0.04
N ASN A 177 -2.75 18.09 -0.44
CA ASN A 177 -1.48 18.14 0.24
C ASN A 177 -1.51 19.24 1.31
N LEU A 178 -1.25 18.88 2.57
CA LEU A 178 -1.28 19.84 3.69
C LEU A 178 0.00 20.67 3.80
N ASP A 179 1.09 20.26 3.17
CA ASP A 179 2.40 20.91 3.24
C ASP A 179 2.74 21.72 1.98
N ALA A 180 1.77 21.93 1.09
CA ALA A 180 1.93 22.72 -0.13
C ALA A 180 1.73 24.22 0.12
#